data_84933858f600aec3bdd0435ea7f4a32b
#
_entry.id   84933858f600aec3bdd0435ea7f4a32b
#
_cell.length_a   1.000
_cell.length_b   1.000
_cell.length_c   1.000
_cell.angle_alpha   90.00
_cell.angle_beta   90.00
_cell.angle_gamma   90.00
#
_symmetry.space_group_name_H-M   'P 1'
#
loop_
_entity.id
_entity.type
_entity.pdbx_description
1 polymer ?
#
loop_
_entity_poly.entity_id
_entity_poly.type
_entity_poly.pdbx_seq_one_letter_code
_entity_poly.pdbx_strand_id
1 'polypeptide(L)'
;LDVKLKGEQAKKISFLINNTAGKNLTGDKSVEKLAPKMNEAWLDQDNKVFSYEPQPAGTIRVNYYRTDGNYDKKSLWYWGDVKEPSSGEWPNGTDFTATGKYGRYIDIPLKDAAKDLGFLLLDRNKQGDDVKIRKEDYKFTDLKNHSQIFLKDDDESIYTNPYYVHDIRMTGAQHVGTSSIESSFSTLVGAKKEDILKHSNITNHLGNKVTITDVAIDEAGKKVTYSGDFSDTKHPYTVSYNSDQFTTKT
;
A
#
# COMPACT_ATOMS: atom_id res chain seq x y z
N LEU A 1 -17.03 19.07 3.70
CA LEU A 1 -18.39 18.59 3.96
C LEU A 1 -18.32 17.30 4.77
N ASP A 2 -18.97 17.25 5.91
CA ASP A 2 -19.04 16.04 6.75
C ASP A 2 -20.31 15.26 6.45
N VAL A 3 -20.17 13.98 6.17
CA VAL A 3 -21.29 13.08 5.86
C VAL A 3 -21.34 11.97 6.90
N LYS A 4 -22.47 11.85 7.62
CA LYS A 4 -22.70 10.74 8.53
C LYS A 4 -23.02 9.47 7.76
N LEU A 5 -22.24 8.43 7.97
CA LEU A 5 -22.49 7.11 7.39
C LEU A 5 -23.53 6.34 8.20
N LYS A 6 -24.40 5.59 7.53
CA LYS A 6 -25.36 4.67 8.18
C LYS A 6 -24.63 3.38 8.58
N GLY A 7 -23.99 3.40 9.75
CA GLY A 7 -23.30 2.27 10.33
C GLY A 7 -21.85 2.04 9.84
N GLU A 8 -21.14 1.20 10.55
CA GLU A 8 -19.73 0.88 10.30
C GLU A 8 -19.50 0.10 9.00
N GLN A 9 -20.54 -0.46 8.43
CA GLN A 9 -20.52 -1.31 7.23
C GLN A 9 -20.72 -0.53 5.91
N ALA A 10 -20.75 0.79 5.94
CA ALA A 10 -20.86 1.57 4.70
C ALA A 10 -19.63 1.33 3.82
N LYS A 11 -19.83 0.65 2.67
CA LYS A 11 -18.76 0.28 1.74
C LYS A 11 -18.48 1.33 0.68
N LYS A 12 -19.49 2.14 0.35
CA LYS A 12 -19.43 3.10 -0.76
C LYS A 12 -20.31 4.31 -0.48
N ILE A 13 -19.81 5.47 -0.86
CA ILE A 13 -20.59 6.71 -0.92
C ILE A 13 -20.65 7.16 -2.37
N SER A 14 -21.86 7.46 -2.84
CA SER A 14 -22.06 8.13 -4.13
C SER A 14 -22.51 9.56 -3.89
N PHE A 15 -21.99 10.49 -4.66
CA PHE A 15 -22.28 11.90 -4.50
C PHE A 15 -22.13 12.66 -5.84
N LEU A 16 -22.67 13.85 -5.87
CA LEU A 16 -22.41 14.85 -6.91
C LEU A 16 -22.29 16.23 -6.26
N ILE A 17 -21.64 17.15 -6.93
CA ILE A 17 -21.51 18.53 -6.47
C ILE A 17 -22.32 19.42 -7.39
N ASN A 18 -23.25 20.18 -6.83
CA ASN A 18 -24.02 21.20 -7.52
C ASN A 18 -23.51 22.60 -7.13
N ASN A 19 -23.67 23.56 -8.04
CA ASN A 19 -23.57 24.96 -7.67
C ASN A 19 -24.83 25.42 -6.91
N THR A 20 -24.83 26.66 -6.43
CA THR A 20 -25.96 27.26 -5.69
C THR A 20 -27.25 27.33 -6.51
N ALA A 21 -27.16 27.28 -7.84
CA ALA A 21 -28.33 27.24 -8.75
C ALA A 21 -28.81 25.81 -9.07
N GLY A 22 -28.25 24.78 -8.39
CA GLY A 22 -28.62 23.38 -8.57
C GLY A 22 -28.01 22.71 -9.80
N LYS A 23 -27.15 23.38 -10.56
CA LYS A 23 -26.46 22.77 -11.71
C LYS A 23 -25.39 21.80 -11.25
N ASN A 24 -25.45 20.57 -11.77
CA ASN A 24 -24.43 19.54 -11.53
C ASN A 24 -23.07 19.94 -12.14
N LEU A 25 -22.03 19.99 -11.32
CA LEU A 25 -20.67 20.37 -11.70
C LEU A 25 -19.74 19.19 -11.93
N THR A 26 -20.02 18.03 -11.33
CA THR A 26 -19.07 16.92 -11.29
C THR A 26 -19.55 15.65 -12.01
N GLY A 27 -20.86 15.54 -12.33
CA GLY A 27 -21.47 14.25 -12.60
C GLY A 27 -21.48 13.35 -11.36
N ASP A 28 -21.94 12.12 -11.51
CA ASP A 28 -21.96 11.14 -10.43
C ASP A 28 -20.54 10.70 -10.08
N LYS A 29 -20.20 10.82 -8.84
CA LYS A 29 -18.94 10.39 -8.25
C LYS A 29 -19.19 9.33 -7.19
N SER A 30 -18.22 8.49 -6.96
CA SER A 30 -18.26 7.55 -5.84
C SER A 30 -16.89 7.37 -5.22
N VAL A 31 -16.88 7.09 -3.94
CA VAL A 31 -15.70 6.67 -3.19
C VAL A 31 -16.05 5.40 -2.42
N GLU A 32 -15.21 4.41 -2.54
CA GLU A 32 -15.30 3.21 -1.72
C GLU A 32 -14.58 3.45 -0.41
N LYS A 33 -15.19 3.02 0.69
CA LYS A 33 -14.55 3.03 2.00
C LYS A 33 -13.52 1.92 2.04
N LEU A 34 -12.28 2.29 1.83
CA LEU A 34 -11.17 1.36 1.62
C LEU A 34 -10.60 0.78 2.90
N ALA A 35 -10.85 1.41 4.06
CA ALA A 35 -10.43 0.91 5.36
C ALA A 35 -11.30 1.50 6.47
N PRO A 36 -11.40 0.87 7.67
CA PRO A 36 -12.15 1.41 8.81
C PRO A 36 -11.74 2.84 9.19
N LYS A 37 -10.45 3.15 9.09
CA LYS A 37 -9.89 4.47 9.41
C LYS A 37 -9.99 5.49 8.28
N MET A 38 -10.43 5.09 7.08
CA MET A 38 -10.65 6.02 5.98
C MET A 38 -11.91 6.84 6.26
N ASN A 39 -11.71 8.08 6.66
CA ASN A 39 -12.78 9.02 7.00
C ASN A 39 -12.76 10.28 6.14
N GLU A 40 -11.92 10.30 5.11
CA GLU A 40 -11.76 11.43 4.20
C GLU A 40 -11.78 10.96 2.76
N ALA A 41 -12.36 11.77 1.88
CA ALA A 41 -12.23 11.66 0.45
C ALA A 41 -12.02 13.06 -0.12
N TRP A 42 -11.16 13.17 -1.10
CA TRP A 42 -10.76 14.42 -1.71
C TRP A 42 -11.15 14.44 -3.18
N LEU A 43 -11.59 15.58 -3.65
CA LEU A 43 -11.90 15.83 -5.05
C LEU A 43 -10.98 16.93 -5.55
N ASP A 44 -10.25 16.68 -6.63
CA ASP A 44 -9.43 17.72 -7.26
C ASP A 44 -10.22 18.58 -8.25
N GLN A 45 -9.56 19.57 -8.84
CA GLN A 45 -10.17 20.46 -9.83
C GLN A 45 -10.64 19.76 -11.12
N ASP A 46 -10.09 18.57 -11.42
CA ASP A 46 -10.46 17.74 -12.56
C ASP A 46 -11.56 16.73 -12.20
N ASN A 47 -12.16 16.88 -11.03
CA ASN A 47 -13.20 16.00 -10.48
C ASN A 47 -12.77 14.55 -10.26
N LYS A 48 -11.47 14.33 -9.98
CA LYS A 48 -10.93 13.04 -9.65
C LYS A 48 -10.97 12.83 -8.14
N VAL A 49 -11.34 11.63 -7.70
CA VAL A 49 -11.51 11.28 -6.29
C VAL A 49 -10.25 10.61 -5.75
N PHE A 50 -9.76 11.07 -4.60
CA PHE A 50 -8.60 10.52 -3.90
C PHE A 50 -8.95 10.12 -2.46
N SER A 51 -8.23 9.13 -1.94
CA SER A 51 -8.27 8.72 -0.53
C SER A 51 -7.32 9.53 0.36
N TYR A 52 -6.67 10.55 -0.19
CA TYR A 52 -5.72 11.45 0.45
C TYR A 52 -5.80 12.84 -0.19
N GLU A 53 -5.30 13.86 0.48
CA GLU A 53 -5.19 15.20 -0.09
C GLU A 53 -4.22 15.21 -1.28
N PRO A 54 -4.71 15.50 -2.51
CA PRO A 54 -3.84 15.48 -3.68
C PRO A 54 -2.78 16.58 -3.62
N GLN A 55 -1.58 16.32 -4.12
CA GLN A 55 -0.55 17.34 -4.26
C GLN A 55 -0.86 18.27 -5.44
N PRO A 56 -0.31 19.48 -5.45
CA PRO A 56 -0.40 20.37 -6.60
C PRO A 56 0.04 19.70 -7.90
N ALA A 57 -0.56 20.07 -9.01
CA ALA A 57 -0.20 19.54 -10.33
C ALA A 57 1.30 19.68 -10.58
N GLY A 58 1.91 18.66 -11.18
CA GLY A 58 3.35 18.61 -11.44
C GLY A 58 4.21 18.29 -10.21
N THR A 59 3.62 17.73 -9.16
CA THR A 59 4.35 17.24 -7.98
C THR A 59 3.88 15.86 -7.60
N ILE A 60 4.81 14.98 -7.23
CA ILE A 60 4.51 13.73 -6.55
C ILE A 60 5.15 13.73 -5.16
N ARG A 61 4.37 13.31 -4.16
CA ARG A 61 4.87 13.08 -2.80
C ARG A 61 5.22 11.62 -2.60
N VAL A 62 6.43 11.37 -2.16
CA VAL A 62 6.88 10.05 -1.71
C VAL A 62 6.84 10.02 -0.19
N ASN A 63 5.88 9.31 0.38
CA ASN A 63 5.78 9.10 1.82
C ASN A 63 6.54 7.83 2.20
N TYR A 64 7.28 7.89 3.29
CA TYR A 64 7.97 6.74 3.86
C TYR A 64 7.58 6.59 5.32
N TYR A 65 6.89 5.49 5.62
CA TYR A 65 6.51 5.12 6.97
C TYR A 65 7.52 4.15 7.57
N ARG A 66 7.96 4.45 8.77
CA ARG A 66 8.81 3.55 9.55
C ARG A 66 8.15 3.21 10.88
N THR A 67 8.09 1.92 11.16
CA THR A 67 7.49 1.38 12.40
C THR A 67 8.28 1.78 13.65
N ASP A 68 9.62 1.91 13.51
CA ASP A 68 10.52 2.33 14.59
C ASP A 68 10.64 3.87 14.75
N GLY A 69 10.04 4.63 13.83
CA GLY A 69 10.11 6.09 13.82
C GLY A 69 11.51 6.67 13.56
N ASN A 70 12.51 5.84 13.25
CA ASN A 70 13.89 6.26 13.07
C ASN A 70 14.18 6.60 11.59
N TYR A 71 14.28 7.87 11.27
CA TYR A 71 14.61 8.39 9.94
C TYR A 71 16.04 8.93 9.84
N ASP A 72 16.89 8.68 10.85
CA ASP A 72 18.27 9.13 10.80
C ASP A 72 18.99 8.53 9.58
N LYS A 73 19.63 9.43 8.80
CA LYS A 73 20.33 9.08 7.56
C LYS A 73 19.53 8.24 6.55
N LYS A 74 18.19 8.33 6.58
CA LYS A 74 17.33 7.75 5.56
C LYS A 74 17.08 8.78 4.47
N SER A 75 17.35 8.41 3.22
CA SER A 75 17.24 9.31 2.07
C SER A 75 16.64 8.62 0.85
N LEU A 76 16.25 9.42 -0.13
CA LEU A 76 15.72 9.00 -1.40
C LEU A 76 16.67 9.45 -2.52
N TRP A 77 17.12 8.52 -3.34
CA TRP A 77 17.78 8.80 -4.61
C TRP A 77 16.79 8.58 -5.74
N TYR A 78 16.52 9.61 -6.55
CA TYR A 78 15.46 9.54 -7.54
C TYR A 78 15.87 10.14 -8.88
N TRP A 79 15.23 9.66 -9.97
CA TRP A 79 15.47 10.01 -11.36
C TRP A 79 14.21 9.81 -12.23
N GLY A 80 14.33 10.01 -13.54
CA GLY A 80 13.24 9.85 -14.51
C GLY A 80 12.65 11.18 -14.92
N ASP A 81 11.31 11.26 -14.98
CA ASP A 81 10.61 12.45 -15.44
C ASP A 81 10.43 13.50 -14.31
N VAL A 82 11.51 13.78 -13.61
CA VAL A 82 11.60 14.78 -12.55
C VAL A 82 12.31 16.03 -13.05
N LYS A 83 11.97 17.22 -12.51
CA LYS A 83 12.64 18.47 -12.92
C LYS A 83 14.11 18.47 -12.55
N GLU A 84 14.40 18.01 -11.33
CA GLU A 84 15.76 17.94 -10.80
C GLU A 84 15.98 16.53 -10.21
N PRO A 85 16.66 15.63 -10.92
CA PRO A 85 17.00 14.32 -10.38
C PRO A 85 18.02 14.46 -9.25
N SER A 86 18.10 13.44 -8.40
CA SER A 86 19.15 13.38 -7.38
C SER A 86 20.51 13.54 -8.01
N SER A 87 21.31 14.42 -7.46
CA SER A 87 22.66 14.77 -7.91
C SER A 87 23.61 14.84 -6.73
N GLY A 88 24.90 14.92 -7.00
CA GLY A 88 25.93 14.98 -5.99
C GLY A 88 26.59 13.63 -5.75
N GLU A 89 27.20 13.48 -4.59
CA GLU A 89 27.96 12.27 -4.26
C GLU A 89 27.03 11.14 -3.82
N TRP A 90 27.13 10.00 -4.51
CA TRP A 90 26.46 8.78 -4.09
C TRP A 90 27.05 8.28 -2.74
N PRO A 91 26.21 7.84 -1.76
CA PRO A 91 24.76 7.60 -1.80
C PRO A 91 23.92 8.68 -1.07
N ASN A 92 24.30 9.94 -1.10
CA ASN A 92 23.66 10.95 -0.25
C ASN A 92 22.14 11.10 -0.47
N GLY A 93 21.67 11.35 -1.68
CA GLY A 93 20.25 11.51 -1.97
C GLY A 93 19.60 12.69 -1.23
N THR A 94 18.27 12.72 -1.17
CA THR A 94 17.47 13.71 -0.45
C THR A 94 16.95 13.12 0.85
N ASP A 95 17.19 13.78 1.97
CA ASP A 95 16.79 13.28 3.30
C ASP A 95 15.28 13.42 3.55
N PHE A 96 14.70 12.43 4.22
CA PHE A 96 13.32 12.46 4.70
C PHE A 96 13.21 13.35 5.94
N THR A 97 13.09 14.66 5.76
CA THR A 97 13.05 15.66 6.84
C THR A 97 11.64 16.13 7.17
N ALA A 98 10.78 16.27 6.16
CA ALA A 98 9.42 16.74 6.35
C ALA A 98 8.54 15.64 6.96
N THR A 99 7.72 16.01 7.96
CA THR A 99 6.80 15.08 8.64
C THR A 99 5.37 15.33 8.18
N GLY A 100 4.65 14.26 7.85
CA GLY A 100 3.26 14.29 7.40
C GLY A 100 2.38 13.27 8.10
N LYS A 101 1.13 13.19 7.66
CA LYS A 101 0.12 12.27 8.19
C LYS A 101 0.53 10.78 8.04
N TYR A 102 1.33 10.47 7.03
CA TYR A 102 1.68 9.11 6.63
C TYR A 102 3.18 8.79 6.77
N GLY A 103 3.82 9.38 7.75
CA GLY A 103 5.26 9.26 7.99
C GLY A 103 6.02 10.49 7.53
N ARG A 104 7.31 10.35 7.21
CA ARG A 104 8.06 11.44 6.59
C ARG A 104 7.95 11.38 5.08
N TYR A 105 8.16 12.52 4.43
CA TYR A 105 7.96 12.60 2.98
C TYR A 105 8.97 13.51 2.28
N ILE A 106 9.01 13.34 0.96
CA ILE A 106 9.72 14.19 0.01
C ILE A 106 8.76 14.54 -1.11
N ASP A 107 8.65 15.84 -1.44
CA ASP A 107 7.90 16.31 -2.59
C ASP A 107 8.86 16.46 -3.78
N ILE A 108 8.54 15.79 -4.88
CA ILE A 108 9.38 15.75 -6.08
C ILE A 108 8.66 16.49 -7.22
N PRO A 109 9.20 17.62 -7.69
CA PRO A 109 8.67 18.30 -8.87
C PRO A 109 8.85 17.46 -10.14
N LEU A 110 7.77 17.27 -10.89
CA LEU A 110 7.73 16.50 -12.12
C LEU A 110 7.86 17.40 -13.35
N LYS A 111 8.44 16.87 -14.42
CA LYS A 111 8.39 17.46 -15.76
C LYS A 111 6.95 17.45 -16.29
N ASP A 112 6.69 18.28 -17.28
CA ASP A 112 5.40 18.26 -17.97
C ASP A 112 5.18 16.89 -18.63
N ALA A 113 3.96 16.36 -18.51
CA ALA A 113 3.58 15.04 -19.03
C ALA A 113 4.45 13.87 -18.53
N ALA A 114 4.96 13.95 -17.32
CA ALA A 114 5.76 12.91 -16.68
C ALA A 114 5.07 11.54 -16.73
N LYS A 115 5.83 10.49 -17.03
CA LYS A 115 5.35 9.11 -17.18
C LYS A 115 5.93 8.16 -16.17
N ASP A 116 7.18 8.38 -15.74
CA ASP A 116 7.82 7.50 -14.78
C ASP A 116 8.69 8.23 -13.76
N LEU A 117 8.80 7.61 -12.60
CA LEU A 117 9.68 7.95 -11.49
C LEU A 117 10.44 6.70 -11.10
N GLY A 118 11.76 6.73 -11.22
CA GLY A 118 12.65 5.74 -10.65
C GLY A 118 13.21 6.24 -9.33
N PHE A 119 13.42 5.36 -8.36
CA PHE A 119 14.04 5.76 -7.10
C PHE A 119 14.61 4.59 -6.30
N LEU A 120 15.49 4.92 -5.34
CA LEU A 120 16.03 4.03 -4.33
C LEU A 120 15.80 4.62 -2.93
N LEU A 121 15.39 3.77 -2.01
CA LEU A 121 15.45 4.08 -0.57
C LEU A 121 16.83 3.72 -0.04
N LEU A 122 17.44 4.65 0.68
CA LEU A 122 18.80 4.51 1.18
C LEU A 122 18.85 4.58 2.71
N ASP A 123 19.71 3.75 3.29
CA ASP A 123 20.13 3.77 4.69
C ASP A 123 21.63 4.08 4.78
N ARG A 124 21.98 5.34 4.91
CA ARG A 124 23.38 5.80 4.95
C ARG A 124 24.10 5.50 6.28
N ASN A 125 23.44 4.79 7.20
CA ASN A 125 24.12 4.17 8.32
C ASN A 125 24.86 2.88 7.90
N LYS A 126 24.57 2.37 6.70
CA LYS A 126 25.21 1.20 6.10
C LYS A 126 26.20 1.62 5.01
N GLN A 127 26.99 0.68 4.51
CA GLN A 127 28.03 0.93 3.50
C GLN A 127 27.94 -0.07 2.34
N GLY A 128 28.60 0.26 1.23
CA GLY A 128 28.60 -0.59 0.04
C GLY A 128 27.19 -0.79 -0.52
N ASP A 129 26.90 -1.99 -0.96
CA ASP A 129 25.58 -2.35 -1.51
C ASP A 129 24.47 -2.38 -0.45
N ASP A 130 24.81 -2.54 0.82
CA ASP A 130 23.84 -2.56 1.92
C ASP A 130 23.22 -1.19 2.20
N VAL A 131 23.75 -0.12 1.62
CA VAL A 131 23.13 1.21 1.69
C VAL A 131 21.74 1.22 1.05
N LYS A 132 21.50 0.38 0.06
CA LYS A 132 20.18 0.21 -0.55
C LYS A 132 19.30 -0.61 0.39
N ILE A 133 18.14 -0.06 0.77
CA ILE A 133 17.15 -0.77 1.60
C ILE A 133 16.55 -1.94 0.80
N ARG A 134 16.48 -1.80 -0.53
CA ARG A 134 16.06 -2.84 -1.46
C ARG A 134 17.10 -2.97 -2.58
N LYS A 135 17.35 -4.19 -3.05
CA LYS A 135 18.34 -4.45 -4.11
C LYS A 135 17.94 -3.85 -5.46
N GLU A 136 16.69 -4.10 -5.85
CA GLU A 136 16.13 -3.60 -7.10
C GLU A 136 15.66 -2.17 -6.97
N ASP A 137 15.73 -1.44 -8.09
CA ASP A 137 15.22 -0.10 -8.20
C ASP A 137 13.69 -0.10 -8.08
N TYR A 138 13.14 0.88 -7.40
CA TYR A 138 11.71 1.16 -7.47
C TYR A 138 11.39 1.88 -8.77
N LYS A 139 10.28 1.51 -9.39
CA LYS A 139 9.74 2.20 -10.56
C LYS A 139 8.25 2.43 -10.40
N PHE A 140 7.82 3.69 -10.53
CA PHE A 140 6.42 4.08 -10.49
C PHE A 140 6.02 4.76 -11.80
N THR A 141 4.98 4.25 -12.47
CA THR A 141 4.58 4.69 -13.82
C THR A 141 3.17 5.29 -13.89
N ASP A 142 2.42 5.25 -12.80
CA ASP A 142 1.04 5.77 -12.76
C ASP A 142 0.94 7.19 -12.17
N LEU A 143 1.87 8.05 -12.58
CA LEU A 143 1.95 9.45 -12.15
C LEU A 143 0.71 10.27 -12.52
N LYS A 144 0.02 9.89 -13.60
CA LYS A 144 -1.21 10.56 -14.04
C LYS A 144 -2.35 10.38 -13.03
N ASN A 145 -2.38 9.25 -12.34
CA ASN A 145 -3.49 8.87 -11.47
C ASN A 145 -3.21 9.09 -9.99
N HIS A 146 -1.96 9.29 -9.62
CA HIS A 146 -1.56 9.41 -8.23
C HIS A 146 -0.56 10.54 -8.03
N SER A 147 -0.87 11.45 -7.12
CA SER A 147 0.03 12.54 -6.70
C SER A 147 0.78 12.20 -5.41
N GLN A 148 0.49 11.06 -4.80
CA GLN A 148 1.24 10.51 -3.66
C GLN A 148 1.44 9.01 -3.80
N ILE A 149 2.59 8.53 -3.36
CA ILE A 149 2.90 7.11 -3.14
C ILE A 149 3.35 6.91 -1.70
N PHE A 150 3.19 5.68 -1.22
CA PHE A 150 3.42 5.33 0.18
C PHE A 150 4.30 4.09 0.24
N LEU A 151 5.37 4.20 1.00
CA LEU A 151 6.37 3.16 1.22
C LEU A 151 6.42 2.84 2.71
N LYS A 152 6.82 1.61 3.04
CA LYS A 152 6.98 1.16 4.40
C LYS A 152 8.33 0.47 4.58
N ASP A 153 8.92 0.57 5.77
CA ASP A 153 10.04 -0.26 6.16
C ASP A 153 9.65 -1.75 6.13
N ASP A 154 10.59 -2.59 5.75
CA ASP A 154 10.43 -4.06 5.60
C ASP A 154 9.40 -4.51 4.55
N ASP A 155 8.95 -3.59 3.69
CA ASP A 155 8.02 -3.87 2.60
C ASP A 155 8.52 -3.23 1.29
N GLU A 156 8.71 -4.04 0.28
CA GLU A 156 9.21 -3.59 -1.02
C GLU A 156 8.12 -3.04 -1.96
N SER A 157 6.88 -2.98 -1.51
CA SER A 157 5.75 -2.54 -2.34
C SER A 157 5.65 -1.02 -2.41
N ILE A 158 5.17 -0.52 -3.55
CA ILE A 158 4.72 0.86 -3.71
C ILE A 158 3.21 0.88 -3.55
N TYR A 159 2.71 1.56 -2.52
CA TYR A 159 1.29 1.72 -2.29
C TYR A 159 0.79 3.04 -2.84
N THR A 160 -0.41 3.04 -3.40
CA THR A 160 -1.12 4.23 -3.87
C THR A 160 -2.28 4.62 -2.95
N ASN A 161 -2.42 3.91 -1.83
CA ASN A 161 -3.39 4.19 -0.79
C ASN A 161 -2.71 4.14 0.58
N PRO A 162 -2.75 5.23 1.37
CA PRO A 162 -2.06 5.30 2.66
C PRO A 162 -2.57 4.31 3.70
N TYR A 163 -3.80 3.86 3.58
CA TYR A 163 -4.42 2.97 4.56
C TYR A 163 -3.90 1.53 4.46
N TYR A 164 -3.33 1.12 3.32
CA TYR A 164 -2.73 -0.22 3.17
C TYR A 164 -1.38 -0.33 3.86
N VAL A 165 -0.62 0.73 3.86
CA VAL A 165 0.70 0.78 4.51
C VAL A 165 0.59 0.54 6.02
N HIS A 166 -0.53 0.92 6.63
CA HIS A 166 -0.64 0.98 8.08
C HIS A 166 -1.44 -0.17 8.71
N ASP A 167 -2.35 -0.81 7.98
CA ASP A 167 -3.41 -1.61 8.60
C ASP A 167 -3.57 -3.04 8.06
N ILE A 168 -2.80 -3.46 7.06
CA ILE A 168 -2.86 -4.85 6.58
C ILE A 168 -2.05 -5.73 7.52
N ARG A 169 -2.73 -6.33 8.50
CA ARG A 169 -2.15 -7.27 9.45
C ARG A 169 -2.96 -8.57 9.40
N MET A 170 -2.28 -9.67 9.26
CA MET A 170 -2.92 -10.98 9.45
C MET A 170 -3.28 -11.13 10.93
N THR A 171 -4.48 -11.60 11.23
CA THR A 171 -5.01 -11.73 12.59
C THR A 171 -5.35 -13.18 12.96
N GLY A 172 -5.24 -14.10 12.00
CA GLY A 172 -5.48 -15.51 12.24
C GLY A 172 -5.39 -16.33 10.97
N ALA A 173 -5.30 -17.65 11.13
CA ALA A 173 -5.36 -18.61 10.04
C ALA A 173 -6.11 -19.88 10.50
N GLN A 174 -6.87 -20.48 9.59
CA GLN A 174 -7.59 -21.72 9.83
C GLN A 174 -7.57 -22.63 8.61
N HIS A 175 -7.54 -23.93 8.85
CA HIS A 175 -7.69 -24.97 7.85
C HIS A 175 -9.19 -25.16 7.55
N VAL A 176 -9.62 -24.95 6.32
CA VAL A 176 -11.05 -25.01 5.95
C VAL A 176 -11.39 -26.14 5.00
N GLY A 177 -10.39 -26.90 4.55
CA GLY A 177 -10.59 -28.07 3.69
C GLY A 177 -9.29 -28.57 3.08
N THR A 178 -9.33 -29.74 2.43
CA THR A 178 -8.15 -30.39 1.84
C THR A 178 -7.50 -29.58 0.71
N SER A 179 -8.18 -28.57 0.19
CA SER A 179 -7.70 -27.70 -0.90
C SER A 179 -7.59 -26.23 -0.51
N SER A 180 -7.89 -25.86 0.75
CA SER A 180 -7.90 -24.45 1.13
C SER A 180 -7.57 -24.17 2.59
N ILE A 181 -6.88 -23.04 2.78
CA ILE A 181 -6.64 -22.38 4.07
C ILE A 181 -7.22 -20.97 4.00
N GLU A 182 -7.88 -20.54 5.04
CA GLU A 182 -8.39 -19.18 5.20
C GLU A 182 -7.54 -18.42 6.23
N SER A 183 -7.16 -17.18 5.90
CA SER A 183 -6.56 -16.26 6.86
C SER A 183 -7.42 -15.03 7.06
N SER A 184 -7.51 -14.56 8.30
CA SER A 184 -8.20 -13.34 8.68
C SER A 184 -7.22 -12.17 8.71
N PHE A 185 -7.71 -10.97 8.35
CA PHE A 185 -6.92 -9.74 8.29
C PHE A 185 -7.64 -8.57 8.96
N SER A 186 -6.86 -7.58 9.41
CA SER A 186 -7.39 -6.31 9.93
C SER A 186 -8.19 -5.57 8.86
N THR A 187 -7.66 -5.53 7.62
CA THR A 187 -8.31 -5.03 6.41
C THR A 187 -7.57 -5.53 5.18
N LEU A 188 -8.29 -5.74 4.08
CA LEU A 188 -7.74 -6.09 2.76
C LEU A 188 -8.37 -5.22 1.67
N VAL A 189 -9.14 -4.22 2.07
CA VAL A 189 -9.88 -3.42 1.09
C VAL A 189 -8.90 -2.73 0.15
N GLY A 190 -9.00 -3.07 -1.15
CA GLY A 190 -8.13 -2.63 -2.23
C GLY A 190 -6.80 -3.40 -2.37
N ALA A 191 -6.53 -4.39 -1.52
CA ALA A 191 -5.43 -5.31 -1.74
C ALA A 191 -5.65 -6.09 -3.04
N LYS A 192 -4.60 -6.24 -3.83
CA LYS A 192 -4.64 -7.06 -5.05
C LYS A 192 -4.20 -8.48 -4.72
N LYS A 193 -4.75 -9.44 -5.45
CA LYS A 193 -4.36 -10.87 -5.31
C LYS A 193 -2.85 -11.07 -5.43
N GLU A 194 -2.23 -10.37 -6.38
CA GLU A 194 -0.81 -10.45 -6.66
C GLU A 194 0.04 -9.98 -5.46
N ASP A 195 -0.41 -8.92 -4.78
CA ASP A 195 0.28 -8.40 -3.60
C ASP A 195 0.14 -9.36 -2.42
N ILE A 196 -1.05 -9.95 -2.25
CA ILE A 196 -1.25 -10.98 -1.22
C ILE A 196 -0.35 -12.19 -1.48
N LEU A 197 -0.32 -12.71 -2.72
CA LEU A 197 0.53 -13.85 -3.09
C LEU A 197 2.01 -13.58 -2.84
N LYS A 198 2.47 -12.39 -3.22
CA LYS A 198 3.87 -11.97 -3.07
C LYS A 198 4.33 -11.98 -1.61
N HIS A 199 3.46 -11.57 -0.70
CA HIS A 199 3.79 -11.40 0.72
C HIS A 199 3.35 -12.57 1.61
N SER A 200 2.72 -13.61 1.01
CA SER A 200 2.26 -14.79 1.73
C SER A 200 3.19 -15.99 1.54
N ASN A 201 3.37 -16.75 2.58
CA ASN A 201 4.03 -18.04 2.53
C ASN A 201 3.30 -19.05 3.43
N ILE A 202 3.13 -20.27 2.96
CA ILE A 202 2.51 -21.34 3.73
C ILE A 202 3.47 -22.52 3.77
N THR A 203 3.70 -23.05 4.97
CA THR A 203 4.51 -24.25 5.19
C THR A 203 3.71 -25.31 5.94
N ASN A 204 3.98 -26.58 5.64
CA ASN A 204 3.44 -27.68 6.42
C ASN A 204 4.20 -27.85 7.76
N HIS A 205 3.79 -28.81 8.57
CA HIS A 205 4.37 -29.09 9.88
C HIS A 205 5.87 -29.51 9.83
N LEU A 206 6.37 -29.92 8.68
CA LEU A 206 7.78 -30.25 8.44
C LEU A 206 8.60 -29.03 7.97
N GLY A 207 7.97 -27.86 7.83
CA GLY A 207 8.61 -26.65 7.32
C GLY A 207 8.71 -26.57 5.78
N ASN A 208 8.16 -27.56 5.05
CA ASN A 208 8.17 -27.54 3.61
C ASN A 208 7.15 -26.54 3.07
N LYS A 209 7.56 -25.74 2.08
CA LYS A 209 6.69 -24.76 1.44
C LYS A 209 5.57 -25.46 0.65
N VAL A 210 4.34 -24.99 0.84
CA VAL A 210 3.17 -25.40 0.05
C VAL A 210 2.97 -24.40 -1.08
N THR A 211 2.78 -24.92 -2.30
CA THR A 211 2.49 -24.07 -3.46
C THR A 211 1.06 -23.54 -3.39
N ILE A 212 0.94 -22.22 -3.37
CA ILE A 212 -0.36 -21.54 -3.46
C ILE A 212 -0.70 -21.43 -4.96
N THR A 213 -1.84 -21.97 -5.37
CA THR A 213 -2.29 -21.99 -6.77
C THR A 213 -3.22 -20.84 -7.12
N ASP A 214 -3.99 -20.33 -6.15
CA ASP A 214 -4.85 -19.14 -6.29
C ASP A 214 -5.11 -18.49 -4.93
N VAL A 215 -5.57 -17.25 -4.97
CA VAL A 215 -5.98 -16.45 -3.82
C VAL A 215 -7.32 -15.80 -4.10
N ALA A 216 -8.25 -15.90 -3.18
CA ALA A 216 -9.52 -15.18 -3.20
C ALA A 216 -9.61 -14.26 -1.97
N ILE A 217 -10.00 -13.01 -2.19
CA ILE A 217 -10.29 -12.04 -1.12
C ILE A 217 -11.82 -11.97 -0.99
N ASP A 218 -12.33 -12.07 0.23
CA ASP A 218 -13.77 -11.97 0.48
C ASP A 218 -14.31 -10.56 0.20
N GLU A 219 -15.61 -10.44 -0.04
CA GLU A 219 -16.27 -9.15 -0.33
C GLU A 219 -16.13 -8.13 0.81
N ALA A 220 -15.98 -8.61 2.04
CA ALA A 220 -15.80 -7.75 3.20
C ALA A 220 -14.36 -7.21 3.34
N GLY A 221 -13.41 -7.72 2.53
CA GLY A 221 -12.00 -7.37 2.62
C GLY A 221 -11.38 -7.70 3.98
N LYS A 222 -11.75 -8.86 4.53
CA LYS A 222 -11.31 -9.32 5.86
C LYS A 222 -10.65 -10.68 5.84
N LYS A 223 -10.88 -11.46 4.79
CA LYS A 223 -10.40 -12.82 4.68
C LYS A 223 -9.75 -13.09 3.35
N VAL A 224 -8.72 -13.91 3.39
CA VAL A 224 -8.05 -14.48 2.21
C VAL A 224 -8.22 -15.98 2.26
N THR A 225 -8.73 -16.55 1.18
CA THR A 225 -8.70 -17.98 0.95
C THR A 225 -7.55 -18.31 0.00
N TYR A 226 -6.61 -19.10 0.48
CA TYR A 226 -5.51 -19.65 -0.30
C TYR A 226 -5.90 -21.02 -0.82
N SER A 227 -5.78 -21.24 -2.13
CA SER A 227 -5.97 -22.54 -2.76
C SER A 227 -4.62 -23.25 -2.93
N GLY A 228 -4.59 -24.56 -2.69
CA GLY A 228 -3.38 -25.37 -2.75
C GLY A 228 -3.64 -26.81 -2.30
N ASP A 229 -2.58 -27.62 -2.17
CA ASP A 229 -2.67 -28.94 -1.57
C ASP A 229 -2.52 -28.86 -0.05
N PHE A 230 -3.64 -28.93 0.65
CA PHE A 230 -3.74 -28.92 2.10
C PHE A 230 -4.38 -30.23 2.62
N SER A 231 -4.07 -31.34 1.95
CA SER A 231 -4.67 -32.66 2.22
C SER A 231 -4.27 -33.26 3.58
N ASP A 232 -3.18 -32.79 4.18
CA ASP A 232 -2.81 -33.20 5.55
C ASP A 232 -3.69 -32.48 6.58
N THR A 233 -4.83 -33.08 6.90
CA THR A 233 -5.78 -32.55 7.90
C THR A 233 -5.42 -32.92 9.34
N LYS A 234 -4.35 -33.70 9.55
CA LYS A 234 -3.92 -34.16 10.88
C LYS A 234 -2.88 -33.25 11.53
N HIS A 235 -2.19 -32.47 10.71
CA HIS A 235 -1.13 -31.58 11.19
C HIS A 235 -1.41 -30.14 10.79
N PRO A 236 -0.95 -29.19 11.61
CA PRO A 236 -1.16 -27.77 11.32
C PRO A 236 -0.27 -27.29 10.18
N TYR A 237 -0.75 -26.26 9.50
CA TYR A 237 0.04 -25.44 8.58
C TYR A 237 0.42 -24.13 9.24
N THR A 238 1.57 -23.59 8.89
CA THR A 238 1.98 -22.24 9.29
C THR A 238 1.78 -21.31 8.10
N VAL A 239 0.97 -20.28 8.30
CA VAL A 239 0.71 -19.22 7.32
C VAL A 239 1.42 -17.96 7.78
N SER A 240 2.16 -17.34 6.90
CA SER A 240 2.78 -16.03 7.14
C SER A 240 2.39 -15.02 6.06
N TYR A 241 2.23 -13.78 6.49
CA TYR A 241 2.02 -12.61 5.64
C TYR A 241 2.91 -11.49 6.16
N ASN A 242 3.92 -11.08 5.38
CA ASN A 242 4.99 -10.21 5.87
C ASN A 242 5.60 -10.77 7.17
N SER A 243 5.60 -9.99 8.24
CA SER A 243 6.08 -10.39 9.58
C SER A 243 5.05 -11.15 10.43
N ASP A 244 3.77 -11.15 10.02
CA ASP A 244 2.73 -11.85 10.77
C ASP A 244 2.77 -13.36 10.47
N GLN A 245 2.60 -14.18 11.50
CA GLN A 245 2.63 -15.63 11.38
C GLN A 245 1.58 -16.27 12.29
N PHE A 246 0.82 -17.20 11.74
CA PHE A 246 -0.19 -17.97 12.47
C PHE A 246 -0.14 -19.44 12.09
N THR A 247 -0.39 -20.28 13.07
CA THR A 247 -0.53 -21.71 12.88
C THR A 247 -2.02 -22.04 12.82
N THR A 248 -2.44 -22.81 11.78
CA THR A 248 -3.84 -23.23 11.67
C THR A 248 -4.20 -24.19 12.82
N LYS A 249 -5.44 -24.14 13.25
CA LYS A 249 -5.99 -25.19 14.14
C LYS A 249 -6.27 -26.42 13.30
N THR A 250 -5.92 -27.56 13.81
CA THR A 250 -6.31 -28.90 13.32
C THR A 250 -7.70 -29.23 13.74
#